data_fe295dedb6c135fa69032a2c57302275
#
_entry.id   fe295dedb6c135fa69032a2c57302275
#
_cell.length_a   1.000
_cell.length_b   1.000
_cell.length_c   1.000
_cell.angle_alpha   90.00
_cell.angle_beta   90.00
_cell.angle_gamma   90.00
#
_symmetry.space_group_name_H-M   'P 1'
#
loop_
_entity.id
_entity.type
_entity.pdbx_description
1 polymer ?
#
loop_
_entity_poly.entity_id
_entity_poly.type
_entity_poly.pdbx_seq_one_letter_code
_entity_poly.pdbx_strand_id
1 'polypeptide(L)'
;LAENDQVGALVFDEVDTGAPVEQMEFEEVDYWDELTKIMDWTNTHVTSTMFLCWGAQASLYHFYGLKKRMLPEKKFGLFWHKVNNRKIPLVRGFDDEFLAPHSRHTEVPIDDIRACKDVTILAESDEAGFYLGMAEEGRKIFVMGHPEYDRMTLDGEYHRDKDKGLPIEIPKNYYKNDDPNTKPVLLWRSHANNLYTNWLNYYVYQVTPYNLDGTPDFSGK
;
A
#
# COMPACT_ATOMS: atom_id res chain seq x y z
N LEU A 1 -0.68 24.52 -5.51
CA LEU A 1 0.77 24.35 -5.41
C LEU A 1 1.40 25.14 -6.54
N ALA A 2 2.47 25.89 -6.29
CA ALA A 2 3.16 26.66 -7.32
C ALA A 2 3.85 25.71 -8.33
N GLU A 3 4.01 26.15 -9.58
CA GLU A 3 4.57 25.34 -10.67
C GLU A 3 5.99 24.78 -10.42
N ASN A 4 6.66 25.21 -9.36
CA ASN A 4 8.05 24.83 -9.04
C ASN A 4 8.21 24.14 -7.67
N ASP A 5 7.12 23.81 -6.96
CA ASP A 5 7.22 23.15 -5.66
C ASP A 5 7.45 21.64 -5.85
N GLN A 6 8.64 21.16 -5.48
CA GLN A 6 8.91 19.74 -5.42
C GLN A 6 8.52 19.18 -4.06
N VAL A 7 7.78 18.07 -4.07
CA VAL A 7 7.38 17.33 -2.88
C VAL A 7 8.25 16.07 -2.77
N GLY A 8 8.87 15.86 -1.61
CA GLY A 8 9.73 14.71 -1.40
C GLY A 8 8.96 13.39 -1.41
N ALA A 9 7.79 13.35 -0.76
CA ALA A 9 6.99 12.15 -0.61
C ALA A 9 5.49 12.45 -0.65
N LEU A 10 4.72 11.52 -1.21
CA LEU A 10 3.26 11.53 -1.18
C LEU A 10 2.74 10.12 -0.92
N VAL A 11 1.70 10.00 -0.10
CA VAL A 11 0.99 8.73 0.15
C VAL A 11 -0.43 8.88 -0.37
N PHE A 12 -0.85 7.91 -1.18
CA PHE A 12 -2.25 7.72 -1.56
C PHE A 12 -2.81 6.54 -0.78
N ASP A 13 -3.80 6.82 0.03
CA ASP A 13 -4.57 5.83 0.76
C ASP A 13 -6.05 6.03 0.47
N GLU A 14 -6.85 4.98 0.64
CA GLU A 14 -8.30 5.10 0.58
C GLU A 14 -8.76 5.90 1.80
N VAL A 15 -9.29 7.11 1.56
CA VAL A 15 -10.04 7.80 2.59
C VAL A 15 -11.36 7.06 2.74
N ASP A 16 -11.65 6.50 3.90
CA ASP A 16 -12.90 5.81 4.22
C ASP A 16 -14.08 6.81 4.08
N THR A 17 -14.57 6.95 2.87
CA THR A 17 -15.75 7.79 2.57
C THR A 17 -17.05 7.07 2.84
N GLY A 18 -16.99 5.81 3.32
CA GLY A 18 -18.16 4.96 3.58
C GLY A 18 -18.91 4.51 2.32
N ALA A 19 -18.41 4.88 1.13
CA ALA A 19 -18.93 4.39 -0.14
C ALA A 19 -18.13 3.14 -0.59
N PRO A 20 -18.77 2.11 -1.16
CA PRO A 20 -18.09 0.89 -1.60
C PRO A 20 -17.33 1.10 -2.92
N VAL A 21 -16.49 2.13 -3.01
CA VAL A 21 -15.72 2.48 -4.23
C VAL A 21 -14.81 1.34 -4.69
N GLU A 22 -14.39 0.48 -3.76
CA GLU A 22 -13.59 -0.69 -4.07
C GLU A 22 -14.27 -1.64 -5.07
N GLN A 23 -15.61 -1.75 -5.02
CA GLN A 23 -16.40 -2.63 -5.88
C GLN A 23 -16.82 -1.98 -7.20
N MET A 24 -16.68 -0.66 -7.33
CA MET A 24 -16.99 0.07 -8.56
C MET A 24 -15.83 -0.05 -9.56
N GLU A 25 -16.13 0.07 -10.86
CA GLU A 25 -15.06 0.31 -11.83
C GLU A 25 -14.40 1.67 -11.53
N PHE A 26 -13.10 1.81 -11.85
CA PHE A 26 -12.36 3.02 -11.47
C PHE A 26 -12.98 4.27 -12.10
N GLU A 27 -13.42 4.18 -13.35
CA GLU A 27 -14.02 5.29 -14.09
C GLU A 27 -15.41 5.70 -13.58
N GLU A 28 -16.05 4.86 -12.77
CA GLU A 28 -17.34 5.15 -12.13
C GLU A 28 -17.19 5.89 -10.80
N VAL A 29 -15.95 6.02 -10.28
CA VAL A 29 -15.69 6.74 -9.05
C VAL A 29 -15.71 8.24 -9.31
N ASP A 30 -16.56 8.98 -8.60
CA ASP A 30 -16.86 10.40 -8.84
C ASP A 30 -15.62 11.30 -8.91
N TYR A 31 -14.55 10.97 -8.19
CA TYR A 31 -13.30 11.73 -8.15
C TYR A 31 -12.18 11.12 -9.01
N TRP A 32 -12.49 10.15 -9.88
CA TRP A 32 -11.47 9.46 -10.68
C TRP A 32 -10.64 10.40 -11.55
N ASP A 33 -11.28 11.32 -12.25
CA ASP A 33 -10.62 12.29 -13.12
C ASP A 33 -9.67 13.24 -12.35
N GLU A 34 -10.02 13.58 -11.12
CA GLU A 34 -9.16 14.41 -10.26
C GLU A 34 -8.00 13.59 -9.71
N LEU A 35 -8.27 12.36 -9.29
CA LEU A 35 -7.26 11.43 -8.77
C LEU A 35 -6.18 11.14 -9.84
N THR A 36 -6.58 10.85 -11.07
CA THR A 36 -5.63 10.59 -12.17
C THR A 36 -4.77 11.80 -12.49
N LYS A 37 -5.32 13.02 -12.46
CA LYS A 37 -4.55 14.26 -12.63
C LYS A 37 -3.52 14.45 -11.50
N ILE A 38 -3.87 14.10 -10.27
CA ILE A 38 -2.93 14.15 -9.14
C ILE A 38 -1.85 13.06 -9.33
N MET A 39 -2.22 11.85 -9.73
CA MET A 39 -1.26 10.79 -10.05
C MET A 39 -0.29 11.21 -11.16
N ASP A 40 -0.78 11.82 -12.24
CA ASP A 40 0.07 12.32 -13.32
C ASP A 40 0.99 13.45 -12.85
N TRP A 41 0.48 14.37 -12.02
CA TRP A 41 1.28 15.44 -11.42
C TRP A 41 2.44 14.88 -10.58
N THR A 42 2.27 13.73 -9.90
CA THR A 42 3.35 13.11 -9.12
C THR A 42 4.56 12.74 -9.98
N ASN A 43 4.37 12.42 -11.27
CA ASN A 43 5.46 12.04 -12.16
C ASN A 43 6.53 13.14 -12.32
N THR A 44 6.18 14.39 -12.11
CA THR A 44 7.07 15.52 -12.31
C THR A 44 7.37 16.32 -11.03
N HIS A 45 6.53 16.19 -9.99
CA HIS A 45 6.59 17.03 -8.80
C HIS A 45 6.90 16.26 -7.51
N VAL A 46 6.83 14.92 -7.52
CA VAL A 46 7.06 14.09 -6.33
C VAL A 46 8.25 13.17 -6.56
N THR A 47 9.15 13.13 -5.60
CA THR A 47 10.34 12.26 -5.69
C THR A 47 9.98 10.79 -5.62
N SER A 48 9.14 10.41 -4.66
CA SER A 48 8.63 9.04 -4.52
C SER A 48 7.21 9.05 -3.96
N THR A 49 6.32 8.29 -4.57
CA THR A 49 4.91 8.15 -4.18
C THR A 49 4.64 6.73 -3.71
N MET A 50 3.98 6.58 -2.57
CA MET A 50 3.51 5.30 -2.05
C MET A 50 1.99 5.22 -2.19
N PHE A 51 1.52 4.14 -2.79
CA PHE A 51 0.10 3.85 -3.02
C PHE A 51 -0.31 2.66 -2.15
N LEU A 52 -1.34 2.83 -1.32
CA LEU A 52 -1.82 1.81 -0.40
C LEU A 52 -3.16 1.23 -0.86
N CYS A 53 -3.37 -0.06 -0.65
CA CYS A 53 -4.59 -0.83 -0.87
C CYS A 53 -5.33 -0.46 -2.18
N TRP A 54 -6.50 0.16 -2.09
CA TRP A 54 -7.25 0.61 -3.27
C TRP A 54 -6.47 1.64 -4.10
N GLY A 55 -5.73 2.53 -3.46
CA GLY A 55 -4.82 3.47 -4.15
C GLY A 55 -3.73 2.75 -4.95
N ALA A 56 -3.21 1.62 -4.45
CA ALA A 56 -2.27 0.79 -5.20
C ALA A 56 -2.93 0.14 -6.41
N GLN A 57 -4.17 -0.36 -6.30
CA GLN A 57 -4.92 -0.91 -7.43
C GLN A 57 -5.22 0.17 -8.48
N ALA A 58 -5.66 1.34 -8.03
CA ALA A 58 -5.97 2.49 -8.89
C ALA A 58 -4.73 2.96 -9.67
N SER A 59 -3.58 3.05 -9.01
CA SER A 59 -2.33 3.47 -9.65
C SER A 59 -1.76 2.40 -10.59
N LEU A 60 -1.85 1.12 -10.26
CA LEU A 60 -1.49 0.02 -11.15
C LEU A 60 -2.36 0.01 -12.41
N TYR A 61 -3.65 0.33 -12.28
CA TYR A 61 -4.54 0.48 -13.42
C TYR A 61 -4.19 1.72 -14.26
N HIS A 62 -4.06 2.88 -13.62
CA HIS A 62 -3.81 4.15 -14.32
C HIS A 62 -2.48 4.15 -15.09
N PHE A 63 -1.39 3.70 -14.46
CA PHE A 63 -0.06 3.76 -15.07
C PHE A 63 0.28 2.57 -15.97
N TYR A 64 -0.28 1.38 -15.69
CA TYR A 64 0.13 0.14 -16.36
C TYR A 64 -1.03 -0.65 -16.98
N GLY A 65 -2.28 -0.18 -16.85
CA GLY A 65 -3.45 -0.85 -17.40
C GLY A 65 -3.80 -2.18 -16.70
N LEU A 66 -3.27 -2.41 -15.50
CA LEU A 66 -3.50 -3.64 -14.74
C LEU A 66 -4.87 -3.57 -14.03
N LYS A 67 -5.80 -4.42 -14.46
CA LYS A 67 -7.18 -4.40 -13.98
C LYS A 67 -7.32 -5.13 -12.66
N LYS A 68 -8.17 -4.57 -11.78
CA LYS A 68 -8.62 -5.28 -10.59
C LYS A 68 -9.69 -6.30 -10.91
N ARG A 69 -9.87 -7.26 -10.02
CA ARG A 69 -11.00 -8.22 -10.02
C ARG A 69 -11.57 -8.38 -8.63
N MET A 70 -12.84 -8.79 -8.55
CA MET A 70 -13.47 -9.18 -7.31
C MET A 70 -12.84 -10.47 -6.77
N LEU A 71 -12.61 -10.51 -5.47
CA LEU A 71 -12.25 -11.72 -4.75
C LEU A 71 -13.50 -12.55 -4.44
N PRO A 72 -13.41 -13.89 -4.43
CA PRO A 72 -14.52 -14.75 -4.01
C PRO A 72 -14.93 -14.49 -2.56
N GLU A 73 -13.96 -14.14 -1.70
CA GLU A 73 -14.12 -13.84 -0.28
C GLU A 73 -13.24 -12.64 0.09
N LYS A 74 -13.74 -11.80 1.01
CA LYS A 74 -12.97 -10.67 1.56
C LYS A 74 -11.64 -11.17 2.13
N LYS A 75 -10.53 -10.57 1.74
CA LYS A 75 -9.25 -10.76 2.43
C LYS A 75 -9.26 -9.90 3.68
N PHE A 76 -9.50 -10.53 4.83
CA PHE A 76 -9.72 -9.85 6.09
C PHE A 76 -8.91 -10.47 7.22
N GLY A 77 -7.90 -9.77 7.72
CA GLY A 77 -7.02 -10.25 8.79
C GLY A 77 -5.54 -10.06 8.49
N LEU A 78 -4.71 -10.87 9.15
CA LEU A 78 -3.26 -10.91 8.99
C LEU A 78 -2.87 -12.10 8.12
N PHE A 79 -2.10 -11.82 7.06
CA PHE A 79 -1.62 -12.84 6.13
C PHE A 79 -0.11 -12.91 6.14
N TRP A 80 0.43 -14.11 5.96
CA TRP A 80 1.85 -14.34 5.81
C TRP A 80 2.31 -13.93 4.42
N HIS A 81 3.43 -13.21 4.37
CA HIS A 81 4.08 -12.75 3.16
C HIS A 81 5.54 -13.18 3.17
N LYS A 82 6.08 -13.47 1.99
CA LYS A 82 7.51 -13.76 1.78
C LYS A 82 8.17 -12.64 1.01
N VAL A 83 9.43 -12.36 1.34
CA VAL A 83 10.26 -11.39 0.64
C VAL A 83 10.95 -12.05 -0.55
N ASN A 84 10.72 -11.53 -1.76
CA ASN A 84 11.27 -12.11 -3.00
C ASN A 84 12.72 -11.68 -3.27
N ASN A 85 13.10 -10.46 -2.89
CA ASN A 85 14.45 -9.94 -3.15
C ASN A 85 14.94 -9.06 -2.00
N ARG A 86 15.74 -9.65 -1.11
CA ARG A 86 16.31 -8.98 0.07
C ARG A 86 17.41 -7.94 -0.23
N LYS A 87 17.89 -7.87 -1.47
CA LYS A 87 18.92 -6.90 -1.87
C LYS A 87 18.37 -5.50 -2.08
N ILE A 88 17.05 -5.37 -2.23
CA ILE A 88 16.39 -4.10 -2.43
C ILE A 88 16.30 -3.34 -1.10
N PRO A 89 16.75 -2.07 -1.05
CA PRO A 89 16.77 -1.29 0.20
C PRO A 89 15.39 -1.16 0.86
N LEU A 90 14.30 -1.16 0.09
CA LEU A 90 12.94 -1.01 0.61
C LEU A 90 12.55 -2.10 1.62
N VAL A 91 13.05 -3.31 1.46
CA VAL A 91 12.79 -4.46 2.34
C VAL A 91 13.95 -4.76 3.31
N ARG A 92 14.88 -3.83 3.48
CA ARG A 92 16.00 -3.99 4.43
C ARG A 92 15.45 -4.14 5.85
N GLY A 93 15.94 -5.15 6.58
CA GLY A 93 15.51 -5.45 7.95
C GLY A 93 14.20 -6.23 8.05
N PHE A 94 13.61 -6.63 6.92
CA PHE A 94 12.49 -7.58 6.94
C PHE A 94 13.00 -8.99 7.23
N ASP A 95 12.18 -9.77 7.92
CA ASP A 95 12.35 -11.21 8.02
C ASP A 95 12.06 -11.88 6.67
N ASP A 96 12.39 -13.17 6.52
CA ASP A 96 12.09 -13.92 5.30
C ASP A 96 10.59 -14.00 5.04
N GLU A 97 9.83 -14.15 6.13
CA GLU A 97 8.39 -14.15 6.16
C GLU A 97 7.89 -13.20 7.25
N PHE A 98 6.78 -12.53 7.00
CA PHE A 98 6.19 -11.57 7.93
C PHE A 98 4.68 -11.49 7.76
N LEU A 99 3.99 -11.03 8.80
CA LEU A 99 2.55 -10.77 8.79
C LEU A 99 2.25 -9.33 8.42
N ALA A 100 1.22 -9.13 7.59
CA ALA A 100 0.67 -7.83 7.29
C ALA A 100 -0.87 -7.85 7.23
N PRO A 101 -1.54 -6.74 7.64
CA PRO A 101 -2.99 -6.65 7.61
C PRO A 101 -3.52 -6.45 6.19
N HIS A 102 -4.67 -7.06 5.93
CA HIS A 102 -5.49 -6.81 4.74
C HIS A 102 -6.96 -6.66 5.14
N SER A 103 -7.66 -5.77 4.42
CA SER A 103 -9.11 -5.62 4.45
C SER A 103 -9.57 -5.17 3.07
N ARG A 104 -9.89 -6.11 2.18
CA ARG A 104 -10.24 -5.79 0.79
C ARG A 104 -11.10 -6.85 0.13
N HIS A 105 -11.95 -6.41 -0.80
CA HIS A 105 -12.82 -7.26 -1.63
C HIS A 105 -12.28 -7.46 -3.05
N THR A 106 -11.23 -6.72 -3.43
CA THR A 106 -10.64 -6.76 -4.77
C THR A 106 -9.14 -7.00 -4.73
N GLU A 107 -8.58 -7.34 -5.87
CA GLU A 107 -7.14 -7.49 -6.08
C GLU A 107 -6.77 -7.20 -7.54
N VAL A 108 -5.54 -6.81 -7.78
CA VAL A 108 -4.90 -6.97 -9.09
C VAL A 108 -4.23 -8.36 -9.10
N PRO A 109 -4.57 -9.24 -10.07
CA PRO A 109 -4.00 -10.59 -10.11
C PRO A 109 -2.47 -10.55 -10.15
N ILE A 110 -1.85 -11.33 -9.29
CA ILE A 110 -0.38 -11.33 -9.17
C ILE A 110 0.31 -11.76 -10.47
N ASP A 111 -0.30 -12.62 -11.26
CA ASP A 111 0.26 -13.06 -12.53
C ASP A 111 0.23 -11.96 -13.60
N ASP A 112 -0.76 -11.07 -13.55
CA ASP A 112 -0.81 -9.88 -14.40
C ASP A 112 0.31 -8.90 -14.02
N ILE A 113 0.56 -8.72 -12.72
CA ILE A 113 1.67 -7.91 -12.21
C ILE A 113 3.02 -8.53 -12.62
N ARG A 114 3.18 -9.86 -12.53
CA ARG A 114 4.40 -10.56 -12.99
C ARG A 114 4.64 -10.41 -14.48
N ALA A 115 3.59 -10.34 -15.28
CA ALA A 115 3.69 -10.12 -16.72
C ALA A 115 4.08 -8.68 -17.08
N CYS A 116 3.82 -7.72 -16.19
CA CYS A 116 4.21 -6.32 -16.34
C CYS A 116 5.70 -6.15 -16.04
N LYS A 117 6.49 -5.81 -17.06
CA LYS A 117 7.96 -5.67 -16.93
C LYS A 117 8.38 -4.42 -16.15
N ASP A 118 7.48 -3.46 -16.01
CA ASP A 118 7.74 -2.17 -15.35
C ASP A 118 7.59 -2.25 -13.83
N VAL A 119 6.94 -3.31 -13.31
CA VAL A 119 6.70 -3.50 -11.89
C VAL A 119 7.53 -4.66 -11.34
N THR A 120 8.33 -4.38 -10.32
CA THR A 120 9.11 -5.39 -9.59
C THR A 120 8.38 -5.80 -8.32
N ILE A 121 8.05 -7.08 -8.18
CA ILE A 121 7.41 -7.65 -6.98
C ILE A 121 8.49 -7.89 -5.91
N LEU A 122 8.33 -7.29 -4.74
CA LEU A 122 9.26 -7.38 -3.62
C LEU A 122 8.78 -8.31 -2.50
N ALA A 123 7.46 -8.38 -2.29
CA ALA A 123 6.87 -9.32 -1.36
C ALA A 123 5.48 -9.76 -1.82
N GLU A 124 5.16 -11.01 -1.53
CA GLU A 124 3.91 -11.66 -1.93
C GLU A 124 3.45 -12.68 -0.89
N SER A 125 2.19 -13.10 -0.98
CA SER A 125 1.55 -14.10 -0.14
C SER A 125 0.91 -15.18 -0.99
N ASP A 126 1.03 -16.43 -0.59
CA ASP A 126 0.34 -17.53 -1.25
C ASP A 126 -1.19 -17.43 -1.07
N GLU A 127 -1.66 -16.79 0.02
CA GLU A 127 -3.08 -16.59 0.30
C GLU A 127 -3.61 -15.23 -0.12
N ALA A 128 -2.85 -14.14 0.12
CA ALA A 128 -3.29 -12.77 -0.14
C ALA A 128 -2.73 -12.19 -1.45
N GLY A 129 -1.92 -12.95 -2.20
CA GLY A 129 -1.37 -12.50 -3.48
C GLY A 129 -0.30 -11.43 -3.36
N PHE A 130 -0.33 -10.45 -4.25
CA PHE A 130 0.61 -9.34 -4.26
C PHE A 130 0.52 -8.49 -2.99
N TYR A 131 1.67 -8.16 -2.40
CA TYR A 131 1.74 -7.27 -1.23
C TYR A 131 2.53 -6.00 -1.51
N LEU A 132 3.78 -6.13 -1.93
CA LEU A 132 4.70 -5.00 -2.09
C LEU A 132 5.40 -5.08 -3.44
N GLY A 133 5.40 -3.98 -4.15
CA GLY A 133 6.18 -3.82 -5.37
C GLY A 133 6.61 -2.39 -5.60
N MET A 134 7.45 -2.20 -6.59
CA MET A 134 7.91 -0.88 -6.99
C MET A 134 8.10 -0.79 -8.51
N ALA A 135 8.06 0.43 -9.00
CA ALA A 135 8.39 0.78 -10.38
C ALA A 135 9.28 2.03 -10.42
N GLU A 136 9.90 2.28 -11.57
CA GLU A 136 10.72 3.47 -11.82
C GLU A 136 11.75 3.70 -10.71
N GLU A 137 12.50 2.63 -10.36
CA GLU A 137 13.57 2.67 -9.34
C GLU A 137 13.10 3.17 -7.96
N GLY A 138 11.80 2.96 -7.63
CA GLY A 138 11.21 3.34 -6.35
C GLY A 138 10.53 4.71 -6.35
N ARG A 139 10.35 5.32 -7.51
CA ARG A 139 9.49 6.51 -7.63
C ARG A 139 8.02 6.19 -7.37
N LYS A 140 7.63 4.96 -7.66
CA LYS A 140 6.29 4.43 -7.38
C LYS A 140 6.41 3.17 -6.52
N ILE A 141 5.79 3.19 -5.36
CA ILE A 141 5.72 2.05 -4.42
C ILE A 141 4.25 1.63 -4.29
N PHE A 142 3.99 0.36 -4.44
CA PHE A 142 2.64 -0.23 -4.36
C PHE A 142 2.56 -1.18 -3.19
N VAL A 143 1.63 -0.96 -2.27
CA VAL A 143 1.39 -1.79 -1.09
C VAL A 143 -0.08 -2.21 -1.08
N MET A 144 -0.36 -3.50 -1.26
CA MET A 144 -1.74 -4.00 -1.35
C MET A 144 -2.39 -4.25 0.01
N GLY A 145 -1.63 -4.22 1.09
CA GLY A 145 -2.12 -4.32 2.47
C GLY A 145 -2.12 -2.96 3.18
N HIS A 146 -2.38 -3.02 4.47
CA HIS A 146 -2.50 -1.85 5.35
C HIS A 146 -1.44 -1.84 6.46
N PRO A 147 -0.14 -1.56 6.14
CA PRO A 147 0.91 -1.49 7.16
C PRO A 147 0.64 -0.39 8.20
N GLU A 148 -0.14 0.64 7.86
CA GLU A 148 -0.51 1.78 8.71
C GLU A 148 -1.53 1.43 9.80
N TYR A 149 -2.25 0.32 9.69
CA TYR A 149 -3.33 -0.03 10.61
C TYR A 149 -2.87 -0.09 12.06
N ASP A 150 -3.67 0.52 12.92
CA ASP A 150 -3.56 0.35 14.37
C ASP A 150 -4.05 -1.03 14.82
N ARG A 151 -3.69 -1.38 16.07
CA ARG A 151 -4.09 -2.66 16.67
C ARG A 151 -5.58 -2.93 16.58
N MET A 152 -6.43 -1.91 16.73
CA MET A 152 -7.88 -2.04 16.84
C MET A 152 -8.62 -1.77 15.53
N THR A 153 -7.93 -1.48 14.44
CA THR A 153 -8.59 -1.12 13.17
C THR A 153 -9.46 -2.25 12.63
N LEU A 154 -8.90 -3.45 12.48
CA LEU A 154 -9.68 -4.61 12.01
C LEU A 154 -10.76 -5.05 13.02
N ASP A 155 -10.53 -4.85 14.32
CA ASP A 155 -11.53 -5.09 15.37
C ASP A 155 -12.74 -4.16 15.18
N GLY A 156 -12.47 -2.88 14.95
CA GLY A 156 -13.50 -1.88 14.67
C GLY A 156 -14.29 -2.20 13.40
N GLU A 157 -13.62 -2.59 12.32
CA GLU A 157 -14.27 -3.02 11.08
C GLU A 157 -15.16 -4.26 11.31
N TYR A 158 -14.65 -5.27 12.00
CA TYR A 158 -15.38 -6.50 12.31
C TYR A 158 -16.67 -6.22 13.08
N HIS A 159 -16.58 -5.45 14.17
CA HIS A 159 -17.75 -5.13 14.99
C HIS A 159 -18.74 -4.24 14.25
N ARG A 160 -18.25 -3.21 13.53
CA ARG A 160 -19.08 -2.33 12.70
C ARG A 160 -19.94 -3.12 11.70
N ASP A 161 -19.30 -4.04 10.96
CA ASP A 161 -19.97 -4.79 9.91
C ASP A 161 -20.92 -5.86 10.49
N LYS A 162 -20.50 -6.50 11.59
CA LYS A 162 -21.35 -7.42 12.36
C LYS A 162 -22.60 -6.74 12.93
N ASP A 163 -22.46 -5.54 13.50
CA ASP A 163 -23.59 -4.77 14.06
C ASP A 163 -24.57 -4.31 12.97
N LYS A 164 -24.07 -4.12 11.74
CA LYS A 164 -24.89 -3.84 10.55
C LYS A 164 -25.56 -5.10 9.97
N GLY A 165 -25.27 -6.28 10.52
CA GLY A 165 -25.79 -7.56 10.00
C GLY A 165 -25.17 -7.97 8.66
N LEU A 166 -24.02 -7.42 8.30
CA LEU A 166 -23.31 -7.79 7.08
C LEU A 166 -22.58 -9.14 7.28
N PRO A 167 -22.46 -9.95 6.21
CA PRO A 167 -21.69 -11.17 6.27
C PRO A 167 -20.20 -10.82 6.41
N ILE A 168 -19.65 -11.03 7.61
CA ILE A 168 -18.23 -10.79 7.91
C ILE A 168 -17.66 -11.96 8.70
N GLU A 169 -16.52 -12.46 8.25
CA GLU A 169 -15.73 -13.47 8.95
C GLU A 169 -14.86 -12.81 10.03
N ILE A 170 -14.46 -13.61 11.04
CA ILE A 170 -13.48 -13.16 12.04
C ILE A 170 -12.15 -12.88 11.32
N PRO A 171 -11.49 -11.72 11.58
CA PRO A 171 -10.22 -11.42 10.91
C PRO A 171 -9.17 -12.49 11.21
N LYS A 172 -8.64 -13.11 10.14
CA LYS A 172 -7.72 -14.24 10.21
C LYS A 172 -6.42 -13.88 10.95
N ASN A 173 -5.94 -14.76 11.83
CA ASN A 173 -4.68 -14.61 12.58
C ASN A 173 -4.58 -13.34 13.44
N TYR A 174 -5.68 -12.69 13.74
CA TYR A 174 -5.70 -11.37 14.37
C TYR A 174 -5.98 -11.46 15.88
N TYR A 175 -6.94 -12.27 16.28
CA TYR A 175 -7.21 -12.53 17.68
C TYR A 175 -6.44 -13.75 18.18
N LYS A 176 -6.15 -13.78 19.47
CA LYS A 176 -5.55 -14.97 20.08
C LYS A 176 -6.54 -16.14 20.03
N ASN A 177 -6.14 -17.24 19.42
CA ASN A 177 -6.98 -18.44 19.21
C ASN A 177 -8.29 -18.15 18.43
N ASP A 178 -8.27 -17.11 17.57
CA ASP A 178 -9.44 -16.67 16.80
C ASP A 178 -10.67 -16.32 17.65
N ASP A 179 -10.45 -15.94 18.92
CA ASP A 179 -11.51 -15.52 19.84
C ASP A 179 -11.67 -13.99 19.84
N PRO A 180 -12.76 -13.46 19.23
CA PRO A 180 -12.98 -12.00 19.14
C PRO A 180 -13.26 -11.32 20.49
N ASN A 181 -13.39 -12.08 21.58
CA ASN A 181 -13.48 -11.52 22.93
C ASN A 181 -12.09 -11.24 23.54
N THR A 182 -11.02 -11.62 22.85
CA THR A 182 -9.65 -11.38 23.29
C THR A 182 -9.07 -10.14 22.64
N LYS A 183 -8.10 -9.50 23.30
CA LYS A 183 -7.40 -8.36 22.73
C LYS A 183 -6.58 -8.79 21.50
N PRO A 184 -6.68 -8.08 20.35
CA PRO A 184 -5.90 -8.38 19.17
C PRO A 184 -4.39 -8.36 19.41
N VAL A 185 -3.67 -9.23 18.68
CA VAL A 185 -2.21 -9.31 18.75
C VAL A 185 -1.59 -8.47 17.65
N LEU A 186 -0.72 -7.53 18.01
CA LEU A 186 -0.03 -6.65 17.06
C LEU A 186 1.26 -7.33 16.57
N LEU A 187 1.26 -7.86 15.35
CA LEU A 187 2.35 -8.66 14.78
C LEU A 187 3.01 -8.04 13.54
N TRP A 188 2.56 -6.86 13.07
CA TRP A 188 3.04 -6.26 11.81
C TRP A 188 3.81 -4.94 11.99
N ARG A 189 3.76 -4.30 13.15
CA ARG A 189 4.31 -2.95 13.38
C ARG A 189 5.79 -2.82 13.06
N SER A 190 6.61 -3.84 13.36
CA SER A 190 8.05 -3.79 13.10
C SER A 190 8.34 -3.70 11.61
N HIS A 191 7.67 -4.53 10.80
CA HIS A 191 7.82 -4.53 9.34
C HIS A 191 7.24 -3.28 8.71
N ALA A 192 6.09 -2.80 9.21
CA ALA A 192 5.51 -1.53 8.79
C ALA A 192 6.47 -0.36 9.04
N ASN A 193 7.03 -0.26 10.23
CA ASN A 193 8.02 0.77 10.56
C ASN A 193 9.26 0.68 9.66
N ASN A 194 9.77 -0.54 9.39
CA ASN A 194 10.89 -0.73 8.48
C ASN A 194 10.54 -0.29 7.06
N LEU A 195 9.35 -0.62 6.56
CA LEU A 195 8.89 -0.20 5.24
C LEU A 195 8.92 1.33 5.10
N TYR A 196 8.26 2.04 5.99
CA TYR A 196 8.20 3.51 5.95
C TYR A 196 9.57 4.15 6.16
N THR A 197 10.36 3.64 7.11
CA THR A 197 11.72 4.15 7.37
C THR A 197 12.63 3.95 6.16
N ASN A 198 12.61 2.77 5.54
CA ASN A 198 13.39 2.48 4.34
C ASN A 198 12.96 3.33 3.15
N TRP A 199 11.64 3.47 2.94
CA TRP A 199 11.11 4.33 1.89
C TRP A 199 11.55 5.78 2.06
N LEU A 200 11.30 6.37 3.23
CA LEU A 200 11.67 7.75 3.52
C LEU A 200 13.19 7.97 3.41
N ASN A 201 14.00 7.03 3.90
CA ASN A 201 15.45 7.17 3.88
C ASN A 201 16.03 6.99 2.48
N TYR A 202 15.71 5.88 1.79
CA TYR A 202 16.40 5.51 0.55
C TYR A 202 15.76 6.06 -0.73
N TYR A 203 14.45 6.34 -0.72
CA TYR A 203 13.70 6.73 -1.91
C TYR A 203 13.16 8.17 -1.84
N VAL A 204 13.26 8.81 -0.68
CA VAL A 204 12.88 10.21 -0.50
C VAL A 204 14.09 11.03 -0.09
N TYR A 205 14.57 10.87 1.14
CA TYR A 205 15.58 11.75 1.72
C TYR A 205 16.90 11.76 0.92
N GLN A 206 17.41 10.59 0.52
CA GLN A 206 18.70 10.49 -0.17
C GLN A 206 18.65 10.90 -1.66
N VAL A 207 17.45 10.95 -2.27
CA VAL A 207 17.31 11.20 -3.72
C VAL A 207 16.58 12.52 -4.03
N THR A 208 15.89 13.13 -3.07
CA THR A 208 15.24 14.41 -3.29
C THR A 208 16.29 15.51 -3.51
N PRO A 209 16.25 16.25 -4.62
CA PRO A 209 17.17 17.35 -4.85
C PRO A 209 16.76 18.55 -3.99
N TYR A 210 17.36 18.67 -2.81
CA TYR A 210 17.15 19.84 -1.95
C TYR A 210 18.04 20.98 -2.43
N ASN A 211 17.42 22.02 -2.96
CA ASN A 211 18.07 23.30 -3.18
C ASN A 211 17.41 24.33 -2.25
N LEU A 212 17.99 24.50 -1.05
CA LEU A 212 17.54 25.49 -0.10
C LEU A 212 18.31 26.80 -0.41
N ASP A 213 17.62 27.81 -0.93
CA ASP A 213 18.20 29.12 -1.18
C ASP A 213 18.97 29.63 0.05
N GLY A 214 20.28 29.82 -0.09
CA GLY A 214 21.16 30.35 0.95
C GLY A 214 21.70 29.29 1.94
N THR A 215 21.39 28.00 1.81
CA THR A 215 22.06 26.93 2.54
C THR A 215 23.19 26.34 1.71
N PRO A 216 24.31 25.87 2.35
CA PRO A 216 25.35 25.15 1.63
C PRO A 216 24.75 23.93 0.91
N ASP A 217 25.07 23.77 -0.36
CA ASP A 217 24.73 22.59 -1.14
C ASP A 217 25.47 21.37 -0.56
N PHE A 218 24.75 20.47 0.09
CA PHE A 218 25.28 19.20 0.60
C PHE A 218 25.24 18.08 -0.43
N SER A 219 24.84 18.32 -1.68
CA SER A 219 24.73 17.32 -2.75
C SER A 219 26.10 16.86 -3.30
N GLY A 220 27.18 17.33 -2.77
CA GLY A 220 28.57 17.09 -3.21
C GLY A 220 29.34 16.07 -2.37
N LYS A 221 28.70 15.01 -1.81
CA LYS A 221 29.43 13.92 -1.16
C LYS A 221 28.97 12.55 -1.60
#